data_41e5e58a958ac62cc6967b10da212b72
#
_entry.id   41e5e58a958ac62cc6967b10da212b72
#
_cell.length_a   1.000
_cell.length_b   1.000
_cell.length_c   1.000
_cell.angle_alpha   90.00
_cell.angle_beta   90.00
_cell.angle_gamma   90.00
#
_symmetry.space_group_name_H-M   'P 1'
#
loop_
_entity.id
_entity.type
_entity.pdbx_description
1 polymer ?
#
loop_
_entity_poly.entity_id
_entity_poly.type
_entity_poly.pdbx_seq_one_letter_code
_entity_poly.pdbx_strand_id
1 'polypeptide(L)'
;MYKRQIYLRDLRTGKNEKDVIENTSGSVLWALDNKSFFYSKLDQYHRPRQIFKHVLGTSTDQDQLIFEEKDETFTCGIGITSDEKYFIIGTSDHITTEEYFFSTDAKEIKPTLFQKRKNDVRYSIDSWQGYFYVHTNEEARDYKILRCKTNQIEKLEVFIPAKKETVIGGFEFLDDYILRSEKSDAIPKLFVRNIQTNKEEEIKISDESIGVPGVSLMQRDTNTTTIRVGWESMATPGRVYEYDILTKEKKLVKETEIPSGHNPDKYVVERIKARSHDGRMVPISLIRLKNSKQDGKC
;
A
#
# COMPACT_ATOMS: atom_id res chain seq x y z
N MET A 1 -23.06 -20.56 -2.85
CA MET A 1 -22.02 -20.21 -1.87
C MET A 1 -20.69 -20.32 -2.58
N TYR A 2 -19.98 -19.22 -2.81
CA TYR A 2 -18.67 -19.28 -3.48
C TYR A 2 -17.64 -19.77 -2.48
N LYS A 3 -17.28 -21.04 -2.55
CA LYS A 3 -16.09 -21.56 -1.86
C LYS A 3 -14.87 -21.03 -2.59
N ARG A 4 -14.08 -20.21 -1.94
CA ARG A 4 -12.77 -19.80 -2.46
C ARG A 4 -11.80 -20.95 -2.27
N GLN A 5 -11.19 -21.36 -3.37
CA GLN A 5 -10.23 -22.46 -3.42
C GLN A 5 -8.98 -21.99 -4.15
N ILE A 6 -7.85 -22.57 -3.82
CA ILE A 6 -6.59 -22.36 -4.54
C ILE A 6 -6.36 -23.57 -5.44
N TYR A 7 -6.13 -23.30 -6.72
CA TYR A 7 -5.69 -24.27 -7.72
C TYR A 7 -4.33 -23.86 -8.24
N LEU A 8 -3.46 -24.82 -8.42
CA LEU A 8 -2.12 -24.61 -8.99
C LEU A 8 -2.10 -25.05 -10.44
N ARG A 9 -1.42 -24.28 -11.28
CA ARG A 9 -1.25 -24.58 -12.71
C ARG A 9 0.20 -24.42 -13.12
N ASP A 10 0.77 -25.47 -13.69
CA ASP A 10 2.09 -25.39 -14.34
C ASP A 10 1.96 -24.63 -15.66
N LEU A 11 2.57 -23.44 -15.74
CA LEU A 11 2.49 -22.59 -16.93
C LEU A 11 3.26 -23.14 -18.13
N ARG A 12 4.22 -24.04 -17.93
CA ARG A 12 4.99 -24.67 -19.02
C ARG A 12 4.17 -25.75 -19.71
N THR A 13 3.41 -26.54 -18.94
CA THR A 13 2.58 -27.63 -19.46
C THR A 13 1.14 -27.23 -19.73
N GLY A 14 0.69 -26.11 -19.11
CA GLY A 14 -0.70 -25.67 -19.13
C GLY A 14 -1.66 -26.58 -18.35
N LYS A 15 -1.15 -27.51 -17.54
CA LYS A 15 -1.97 -28.45 -16.76
C LYS A 15 -2.11 -27.98 -15.32
N ASN A 16 -3.25 -28.30 -14.72
CA ASN A 16 -3.45 -28.08 -13.30
C ASN A 16 -2.73 -29.21 -12.53
N GLU A 17 -2.10 -28.81 -11.42
CA GLU A 17 -1.57 -29.73 -10.42
C GLU A 17 -2.72 -30.41 -9.65
N LYS A 18 -2.37 -31.41 -8.86
CA LYS A 18 -3.34 -32.13 -8.03
C LYS A 18 -3.72 -31.37 -6.76
N ASP A 19 -2.91 -30.40 -6.38
CA ASP A 19 -3.08 -29.62 -5.16
C ASP A 19 -4.31 -28.72 -5.26
N VAL A 20 -5.28 -28.96 -4.39
CA VAL A 20 -6.49 -28.14 -4.24
C VAL A 20 -6.66 -27.79 -2.79
N ILE A 21 -6.64 -26.50 -2.46
CA ILE A 21 -6.77 -26.05 -1.09
C ILE A 21 -8.12 -25.35 -0.90
N GLU A 22 -8.95 -25.91 -0.05
CA GLU A 22 -10.29 -25.43 0.20
C GLU A 22 -10.38 -24.53 1.42
N ASN A 23 -11.49 -23.78 1.53
CA ASN A 23 -11.81 -22.90 2.66
C ASN A 23 -10.74 -21.82 2.92
N THR A 24 -10.24 -21.20 1.84
CA THR A 24 -9.20 -20.16 1.89
C THR A 24 -9.77 -18.78 1.57
N SER A 25 -8.98 -17.73 1.85
CA SER A 25 -9.26 -16.37 1.36
C SER A 25 -9.05 -16.25 -0.16
N GLY A 26 -8.37 -17.21 -0.78
CA GLY A 26 -7.95 -17.21 -2.19
C GLY A 26 -6.64 -16.46 -2.45
N SER A 27 -6.02 -15.87 -1.42
CA SER A 27 -4.71 -15.23 -1.55
C SER A 27 -3.60 -16.24 -1.29
N VAL A 28 -2.52 -16.15 -2.08
CA VAL A 28 -1.34 -16.99 -1.98
C VAL A 28 -0.10 -16.10 -1.91
N LEU A 29 0.82 -16.42 -1.01
CA LEU A 29 2.14 -15.82 -0.96
C LEU A 29 3.20 -16.92 -1.13
N TRP A 30 3.93 -16.90 -2.23
CA TRP A 30 5.01 -17.85 -2.48
C TRP A 30 6.15 -17.64 -1.48
N ALA A 31 6.66 -18.76 -0.95
CA ALA A 31 7.95 -18.77 -0.26
C ALA A 31 9.09 -18.65 -1.30
N LEU A 32 10.24 -18.13 -0.88
CA LEU A 32 11.38 -17.93 -1.79
C LEU A 32 12.05 -19.26 -2.23
N ASP A 33 11.65 -20.39 -1.65
CA ASP A 33 12.11 -21.72 -2.03
C ASP A 33 11.51 -22.23 -3.36
N ASN A 34 10.50 -21.53 -3.91
CA ASN A 34 9.73 -21.92 -5.09
C ASN A 34 9.08 -23.33 -5.00
N LYS A 35 8.94 -23.87 -3.80
CA LYS A 35 8.39 -25.21 -3.52
C LYS A 35 7.23 -25.17 -2.55
N SER A 36 7.01 -24.06 -1.92
CA SER A 36 5.96 -23.88 -0.93
C SER A 36 5.35 -22.48 -1.00
N PHE A 37 4.17 -22.33 -0.43
CA PHE A 37 3.49 -21.05 -0.31
C PHE A 37 2.69 -20.96 0.98
N PHE A 38 2.38 -19.74 1.38
CA PHE A 38 1.52 -19.44 2.50
C PHE A 38 0.13 -19.08 2.00
N TYR A 39 -0.88 -19.43 2.80
CA TYR A 39 -2.27 -19.06 2.55
C TYR A 39 -3.03 -18.84 3.85
N SER A 40 -4.14 -18.07 3.79
CA SER A 40 -5.03 -17.89 4.92
C SER A 40 -6.20 -18.83 4.84
N LYS A 41 -6.44 -19.60 5.91
CA LYS A 41 -7.59 -20.48 6.06
C LYS A 41 -8.74 -19.74 6.76
N LEU A 42 -9.96 -19.99 6.28
CA LEU A 42 -11.17 -19.38 6.83
C LEU A 42 -11.73 -20.20 7.97
N ASP A 43 -12.25 -19.50 8.99
CA ASP A 43 -13.05 -20.10 10.06
C ASP A 43 -14.49 -20.43 9.60
N GLN A 44 -15.31 -20.93 10.51
CA GLN A 44 -16.72 -21.25 10.25
C GLN A 44 -17.58 -20.05 9.84
N TYR A 45 -17.11 -18.83 10.12
CA TYR A 45 -17.75 -17.56 9.74
C TYR A 45 -17.15 -16.93 8.48
N HIS A 46 -16.33 -17.69 7.76
CA HIS A 46 -15.61 -17.25 6.56
C HIS A 46 -14.63 -16.08 6.80
N ARG A 47 -14.02 -16.00 7.98
CA ARG A 47 -13.01 -15.01 8.31
C ARG A 47 -11.61 -15.64 8.27
N PRO A 48 -10.59 -14.99 7.67
CA PRO A 48 -9.21 -15.50 7.66
C PRO A 48 -8.60 -15.35 9.07
N ARG A 49 -8.37 -16.48 9.74
CA ARG A 49 -7.85 -16.51 11.12
C ARG A 49 -6.59 -17.35 11.31
N GLN A 50 -6.25 -18.14 10.32
CA GLN A 50 -5.09 -19.02 10.39
C GLN A 50 -4.23 -18.84 9.14
N ILE A 51 -2.92 -18.86 9.33
CA ILE A 51 -1.92 -18.88 8.25
C ILE A 51 -1.29 -20.26 8.22
N PHE A 52 -1.36 -20.90 7.07
CA PHE A 52 -0.75 -22.19 6.81
C PHE A 52 0.36 -22.07 5.75
N LYS A 53 1.32 -22.99 5.81
CA LYS A 53 2.32 -23.22 4.76
C LYS A 53 2.01 -24.56 4.10
N HIS A 54 1.86 -24.54 2.78
CA HIS A 54 1.68 -25.71 1.92
C HIS A 54 2.95 -26.00 1.13
N VAL A 55 3.32 -27.28 1.02
CA VAL A 55 4.42 -27.74 0.17
C VAL A 55 3.82 -28.40 -1.07
N LEU A 56 4.29 -27.99 -2.25
CA LEU A 56 3.79 -28.49 -3.52
C LEU A 56 3.83 -30.02 -3.60
N GLY A 57 2.73 -30.61 -4.06
CA GLY A 57 2.59 -32.06 -4.25
C GLY A 57 2.31 -32.86 -2.98
N THR A 58 2.10 -32.19 -1.82
CA THR A 58 1.71 -32.85 -0.58
C THR A 58 0.21 -32.75 -0.35
N SER A 59 -0.33 -33.58 0.57
CA SER A 59 -1.72 -33.44 1.02
C SER A 59 -1.86 -32.23 1.96
N THR A 60 -2.99 -31.54 1.88
CA THR A 60 -3.32 -30.42 2.78
C THR A 60 -3.39 -30.79 4.26
N ASP A 61 -3.54 -32.08 4.58
CA ASP A 61 -3.46 -32.59 5.96
C ASP A 61 -2.05 -32.49 6.57
N GLN A 62 -1.03 -32.32 5.70
CA GLN A 62 0.36 -32.14 6.09
C GLN A 62 0.76 -30.66 6.19
N ASP A 63 -0.16 -29.74 5.90
CA ASP A 63 0.12 -28.31 5.94
C ASP A 63 0.46 -27.84 7.34
N GLN A 64 1.55 -27.08 7.43
CA GLN A 64 2.02 -26.54 8.68
C GLN A 64 1.22 -25.30 9.08
N LEU A 65 0.57 -25.33 10.26
CA LEU A 65 0.01 -24.13 10.88
C LEU A 65 1.17 -23.21 11.34
N ILE A 66 1.22 -22.00 10.80
CA ILE A 66 2.25 -21.01 11.13
C ILE A 66 1.76 -20.04 12.20
N PHE A 67 0.48 -19.63 12.09
CA PHE A 67 -0.10 -18.65 13.00
C PHE A 67 -1.60 -18.83 13.12
N GLU A 68 -2.13 -18.55 14.31
CA GLU A 68 -3.56 -18.52 14.58
C GLU A 68 -3.92 -17.28 15.39
N GLU A 69 -4.82 -16.46 14.86
CA GLU A 69 -5.43 -15.36 15.60
C GLU A 69 -6.57 -15.91 16.46
N LYS A 70 -6.44 -15.77 17.77
CA LYS A 70 -7.40 -16.31 18.74
C LYS A 70 -8.57 -15.38 19.04
N ASP A 71 -8.37 -14.08 18.86
CA ASP A 71 -9.43 -13.10 19.05
C ASP A 71 -10.37 -13.11 17.85
N GLU A 72 -11.65 -13.41 18.11
CA GLU A 72 -12.66 -13.54 17.06
C GLU A 72 -13.01 -12.23 16.36
N THR A 73 -12.62 -11.09 16.90
CA THR A 73 -12.83 -9.78 16.30
C THR A 73 -11.77 -9.43 15.26
N PHE A 74 -10.63 -10.15 15.27
CA PHE A 74 -9.50 -9.93 14.38
C PHE A 74 -9.46 -10.94 13.23
N THR A 75 -8.91 -10.48 12.11
CA THR A 75 -8.55 -11.31 10.96
C THR A 75 -7.05 -11.26 10.75
N CYS A 76 -6.47 -12.26 10.06
CA CYS A 76 -5.04 -12.27 9.77
C CYS A 76 -4.75 -12.47 8.28
N GLY A 77 -3.61 -11.97 7.87
CA GLY A 77 -3.04 -12.13 6.53
C GLY A 77 -1.53 -12.25 6.58
N ILE A 78 -0.91 -12.62 5.47
CA ILE A 78 0.54 -12.71 5.36
C ILE A 78 1.02 -11.95 4.14
N GLY A 79 2.14 -11.24 4.28
CA GLY A 79 2.85 -10.50 3.27
C GLY A 79 4.36 -10.75 3.35
N ILE A 80 5.11 -10.07 2.49
CA ILE A 80 6.56 -10.08 2.49
C ILE A 80 7.06 -8.64 2.40
N THR A 81 8.17 -8.34 3.08
CA THR A 81 8.78 -7.00 3.07
C THR A 81 9.34 -6.64 1.69
N SER A 82 9.51 -5.33 1.45
CA SER A 82 10.00 -4.80 0.18
C SER A 82 11.39 -5.32 -0.21
N ASP A 83 12.26 -5.61 0.79
CA ASP A 83 13.57 -6.23 0.56
C ASP A 83 13.57 -7.77 0.59
N GLU A 84 12.37 -8.37 0.69
CA GLU A 84 12.15 -9.83 0.73
C GLU A 84 12.88 -10.56 1.87
N LYS A 85 13.32 -9.87 2.92
CA LYS A 85 14.03 -10.48 4.04
C LYS A 85 13.12 -11.06 5.12
N TYR A 86 11.88 -10.58 5.20
CA TYR A 86 10.94 -11.01 6.22
C TYR A 86 9.56 -11.27 5.64
N PHE A 87 8.91 -12.32 6.12
CA PHE A 87 7.47 -12.47 6.03
C PHE A 87 6.81 -11.73 7.19
N ILE A 88 5.70 -11.05 6.91
CA ILE A 88 4.92 -10.30 7.89
C ILE A 88 3.54 -10.92 8.00
N ILE A 89 3.14 -11.28 9.22
CA ILE A 89 1.76 -11.66 9.53
C ILE A 89 1.10 -10.47 10.19
N GLY A 90 0.14 -9.87 9.50
CA GLY A 90 -0.66 -8.79 10.04
C GLY A 90 -1.98 -9.32 10.59
N THR A 91 -2.36 -8.88 11.79
CA THR A 91 -3.69 -9.11 12.36
C THR A 91 -4.40 -7.78 12.58
N SER A 92 -5.68 -7.71 12.29
CA SER A 92 -6.42 -6.45 12.40
C SER A 92 -7.91 -6.66 12.63
N ASP A 93 -8.48 -5.70 13.35
CA ASP A 93 -9.89 -5.34 13.27
C ASP A 93 -10.05 -4.04 12.45
N HIS A 94 -11.13 -3.27 12.68
CA HIS A 94 -11.38 -2.03 11.94
C HIS A 94 -10.46 -0.86 12.34
N ILE A 95 -9.91 -0.85 13.56
CA ILE A 95 -9.20 0.31 14.14
C ILE A 95 -7.88 -0.05 14.80
N THR A 96 -7.56 -1.33 14.96
CA THR A 96 -6.38 -1.83 15.68
C THR A 96 -5.63 -2.82 14.82
N THR A 97 -4.30 -2.78 14.83
CA THR A 97 -3.45 -3.76 14.17
C THR A 97 -2.38 -4.33 15.10
N GLU A 98 -1.91 -5.53 14.79
CA GLU A 98 -0.75 -6.15 15.40
C GLU A 98 0.01 -6.95 14.34
N GLU A 99 1.32 -6.85 14.33
CA GLU A 99 2.12 -7.52 13.32
C GLU A 99 3.23 -8.38 13.92
N TYR A 100 3.45 -9.51 13.27
CA TYR A 100 4.50 -10.47 13.56
C TYR A 100 5.38 -10.62 12.33
N PHE A 101 6.63 -10.97 12.54
CA PHE A 101 7.57 -11.19 11.45
C PHE A 101 8.45 -12.43 11.70
N PHE A 102 8.97 -12.98 10.62
CA PHE A 102 10.00 -14.02 10.65
C PHE A 102 10.86 -13.94 9.39
N SER A 103 12.12 -14.36 9.48
CA SER A 103 13.05 -14.32 8.35
C SER A 103 12.59 -15.23 7.21
N THR A 104 12.82 -14.82 5.96
CA THR A 104 12.48 -15.61 4.77
C THR A 104 13.37 -16.83 4.60
N ASP A 105 14.57 -16.82 5.21
CA ASP A 105 15.54 -17.94 5.22
C ASP A 105 15.47 -18.79 6.51
N ALA A 106 14.48 -18.56 7.38
CA ALA A 106 14.31 -19.27 8.63
C ALA A 106 14.11 -20.78 8.39
N LYS A 107 14.96 -21.61 8.97
CA LYS A 107 14.81 -23.08 8.93
C LYS A 107 13.61 -23.57 9.75
N GLU A 108 13.34 -22.91 10.85
CA GLU A 108 12.18 -23.12 11.71
C GLU A 108 11.38 -21.83 11.79
N ILE A 109 10.13 -21.87 11.36
CA ILE A 109 9.27 -20.68 11.33
C ILE A 109 8.71 -20.43 12.72
N LYS A 110 9.13 -19.32 13.33
CA LYS A 110 8.63 -18.83 14.61
C LYS A 110 8.30 -17.33 14.47
N PRO A 111 7.02 -16.97 14.27
CA PRO A 111 6.63 -15.58 14.18
C PRO A 111 6.97 -14.82 15.47
N THR A 112 7.72 -13.74 15.35
CA THR A 112 8.10 -12.84 16.43
C THR A 112 7.16 -11.64 16.42
N LEU A 113 6.55 -11.34 17.57
CA LEU A 113 5.71 -10.15 17.72
C LEU A 113 6.58 -8.90 17.57
N PHE A 114 6.17 -7.98 16.69
CA PHE A 114 6.85 -6.70 16.52
C PHE A 114 6.50 -5.74 17.66
N GLN A 115 5.21 -5.45 17.84
CA GLN A 115 4.70 -4.62 18.93
C GLN A 115 3.31 -5.09 19.31
N LYS A 116 3.05 -5.18 20.63
CA LYS A 116 1.73 -5.58 21.13
C LYS A 116 0.66 -4.57 20.73
N ARG A 117 -0.50 -5.08 20.28
CA ARG A 117 -1.66 -4.25 19.92
C ARG A 117 -2.10 -3.33 21.04
N LYS A 118 -2.47 -2.11 20.68
CA LYS A 118 -3.12 -1.12 21.54
C LYS A 118 -4.41 -0.72 20.87
N ASN A 119 -5.49 -0.61 21.63
CA ASN A 119 -6.78 -0.21 21.08
C ASN A 119 -6.68 1.14 20.34
N ASP A 120 -7.36 1.27 19.20
CA ASP A 120 -7.33 2.44 18.29
C ASP A 120 -5.95 2.77 17.70
N VAL A 121 -4.95 1.91 17.88
CA VAL A 121 -3.64 2.08 17.23
C VAL A 121 -3.51 1.14 16.04
N ARG A 122 -3.24 1.75 14.90
CA ARG A 122 -2.86 1.05 13.66
C ARG A 122 -1.39 1.23 13.41
N TYR A 123 -0.73 0.16 13.03
CA TYR A 123 0.60 0.23 12.48
C TYR A 123 0.80 -0.85 11.41
N SER A 124 1.72 -0.59 10.51
CA SER A 124 2.26 -1.57 9.58
C SER A 124 3.77 -1.44 9.50
N ILE A 125 4.45 -2.56 9.29
CA ILE A 125 5.90 -2.58 9.15
C ILE A 125 6.30 -3.00 7.74
N ASP A 126 7.41 -2.45 7.28
CA ASP A 126 8.15 -2.91 6.10
C ASP A 126 9.65 -2.86 6.38
N SER A 127 10.44 -3.62 5.66
CA SER A 127 11.89 -3.70 5.87
C SER A 127 12.64 -3.24 4.63
N TRP A 128 13.66 -2.39 4.86
CA TRP A 128 14.55 -1.89 3.82
C TRP A 128 15.91 -1.53 4.36
N GLN A 129 16.98 -1.97 3.69
CA GLN A 129 18.38 -1.64 4.01
C GLN A 129 18.74 -1.84 5.50
N GLY A 130 18.23 -2.92 6.12
CA GLY A 130 18.55 -3.27 7.51
C GLY A 130 17.75 -2.52 8.58
N TYR A 131 16.71 -1.79 8.18
CA TYR A 131 15.76 -1.14 9.07
C TYR A 131 14.36 -1.66 8.86
N PHE A 132 13.58 -1.75 9.93
CA PHE A 132 12.12 -1.75 9.85
C PHE A 132 11.62 -0.31 9.85
N TYR A 133 10.67 -0.02 8.98
CA TYR A 133 9.92 1.23 8.91
C TYR A 133 8.50 0.97 9.37
N VAL A 134 8.00 1.81 10.26
CA VAL A 134 6.71 1.61 10.93
C VAL A 134 5.81 2.79 10.62
N HIS A 135 4.78 2.57 9.82
CA HIS A 135 3.72 3.54 9.58
C HIS A 135 2.68 3.40 10.65
N THR A 136 2.46 4.43 11.48
CA THR A 136 1.58 4.31 12.64
C THR A 136 0.83 5.61 12.97
N ASN A 137 -0.37 5.45 13.53
CA ASN A 137 -1.12 6.55 14.12
C ASN A 137 -0.91 6.69 15.64
N GLU A 138 -0.01 5.91 16.24
CA GLU A 138 0.31 6.01 17.66
C GLU A 138 0.84 7.40 18.00
N GLU A 139 0.13 8.14 18.90
CA GLU A 139 0.41 9.54 19.24
C GLU A 139 0.51 10.48 18.01
N ALA A 140 -0.13 10.11 16.91
CA ALA A 140 -0.10 10.84 15.64
C ALA A 140 -1.37 10.56 14.83
N ARG A 141 -2.47 11.28 15.11
CA ARG A 141 -3.77 11.03 14.46
C ARG A 141 -3.69 10.85 12.95
N ASP A 142 -2.87 11.66 12.29
CA ASP A 142 -2.71 11.68 10.84
C ASP A 142 -1.45 10.92 10.38
N TYR A 143 -0.98 9.98 11.22
CA TYR A 143 0.14 9.09 11.02
C TYR A 143 1.52 9.77 11.07
N LYS A 144 2.52 8.95 11.27
CA LYS A 144 3.96 9.22 11.20
C LYS A 144 4.68 7.96 10.74
N ILE A 145 5.95 8.08 10.34
CA ILE A 145 6.80 6.92 10.04
C ILE A 145 7.95 6.92 11.05
N LEU A 146 8.03 5.82 11.78
CA LEU A 146 9.17 5.50 12.65
C LEU A 146 10.09 4.52 11.93
N ARG A 147 11.31 4.35 12.44
CA ARG A 147 12.19 3.25 12.02
C ARG A 147 13.02 2.74 13.18
N CYS A 148 13.49 1.52 13.05
CA CYS A 148 14.49 0.91 13.95
C CYS A 148 15.38 -0.06 13.18
N LYS A 149 16.55 -0.39 13.69
CA LYS A 149 17.35 -1.48 13.12
C LYS A 149 16.62 -2.82 13.29
N THR A 150 16.71 -3.71 12.31
CA THR A 150 15.99 -5.00 12.34
C THR A 150 16.37 -5.91 13.51
N ASN A 151 17.55 -5.69 14.12
CA ASN A 151 18.00 -6.38 15.32
C ASN A 151 17.79 -5.61 16.64
N GLN A 152 17.08 -4.48 16.62
CA GLN A 152 16.81 -3.61 17.78
C GLN A 152 15.41 -3.00 17.66
N ILE A 153 14.40 -3.85 17.54
CA ILE A 153 13.00 -3.42 17.25
C ILE A 153 12.38 -2.55 18.36
N GLU A 154 12.93 -2.61 19.56
CA GLU A 154 12.51 -1.79 20.69
C GLU A 154 13.01 -0.33 20.63
N LYS A 155 13.96 -0.02 19.73
CA LYS A 155 14.58 1.32 19.61
C LYS A 155 14.01 2.09 18.41
N LEU A 156 12.73 2.39 18.48
CA LEU A 156 12.07 3.19 17.46
C LEU A 156 12.48 4.65 17.51
N GLU A 157 12.86 5.22 16.38
CA GLU A 157 13.12 6.65 16.17
C GLU A 157 12.18 7.24 15.12
N VAL A 158 11.89 8.53 15.24
CA VAL A 158 11.06 9.23 14.25
C VAL A 158 11.87 9.41 12.96
N PHE A 159 11.36 8.84 11.85
CA PHE A 159 11.93 9.01 10.52
C PHE A 159 11.20 10.09 9.71
N ILE A 160 9.87 10.06 9.70
CA ILE A 160 9.01 11.12 9.16
C ILE A 160 8.02 11.51 10.25
N PRO A 161 8.14 12.73 10.79
CA PRO A 161 7.25 13.18 11.86
C PRO A 161 5.82 13.42 11.35
N ALA A 162 4.86 13.32 12.26
CA ALA A 162 3.50 13.77 11.99
C ALA A 162 3.49 15.26 11.59
N LYS A 163 2.64 15.60 10.63
CA LYS A 163 2.48 16.96 10.12
C LYS A 163 1.07 17.47 10.45
N LYS A 164 0.97 18.72 10.89
CA LYS A 164 -0.34 19.32 11.18
C LYS A 164 -1.23 19.32 9.93
N GLU A 165 -2.48 18.87 10.07
CA GLU A 165 -3.48 18.85 9.00
C GLU A 165 -3.03 18.12 7.71
N THR A 166 -2.15 17.13 7.89
CA THR A 166 -1.59 16.35 6.77
C THR A 166 -1.56 14.88 7.14
N VAL A 167 -2.32 14.09 6.41
CA VAL A 167 -2.30 12.62 6.55
C VAL A 167 -1.08 12.09 5.83
N ILE A 168 -0.20 11.41 6.55
CA ILE A 168 0.91 10.65 5.99
C ILE A 168 0.36 9.29 5.54
N GLY A 169 0.39 9.02 4.24
CA GLY A 169 -0.10 7.79 3.65
C GLY A 169 0.95 6.69 3.59
N GLY A 170 0.66 5.64 2.80
CA GLY A 170 1.58 4.54 2.56
C GLY A 170 2.87 4.98 1.87
N PHE A 171 3.86 4.12 1.95
CA PHE A 171 5.18 4.34 1.36
C PHE A 171 5.67 3.08 0.63
N GLU A 172 6.64 3.29 -0.26
CA GLU A 172 7.33 2.26 -1.03
C GLU A 172 8.81 2.59 -1.13
N PHE A 173 9.66 1.59 -1.33
CA PHE A 173 11.11 1.78 -1.43
C PHE A 173 11.61 1.61 -2.86
N LEU A 174 12.59 2.41 -3.22
CA LEU A 174 13.27 2.37 -4.50
C LEU A 174 14.73 2.76 -4.29
N ASP A 175 15.65 1.77 -4.34
CA ASP A 175 17.07 1.96 -4.05
C ASP A 175 17.31 2.78 -2.76
N ASP A 176 17.97 3.93 -2.85
CA ASP A 176 18.21 4.84 -1.73
C ASP A 176 17.04 5.78 -1.42
N TYR A 177 15.84 5.52 -1.96
CA TYR A 177 14.71 6.41 -1.82
C TYR A 177 13.50 5.75 -1.18
N ILE A 178 12.74 6.54 -0.43
CA ILE A 178 11.39 6.23 0.01
C ILE A 178 10.41 7.16 -0.70
N LEU A 179 9.42 6.57 -1.35
CA LEU A 179 8.29 7.27 -1.94
C LEU A 179 7.12 7.17 -0.97
N ARG A 180 6.38 8.25 -0.80
CA ARG A 180 5.18 8.22 0.03
C ARG A 180 4.11 9.15 -0.49
N SER A 181 2.87 8.86 -0.15
CA SER A 181 1.75 9.76 -0.35
C SER A 181 1.51 10.62 0.90
N GLU A 182 1.09 11.86 0.70
CA GLU A 182 0.55 12.72 1.75
C GLU A 182 -0.77 13.32 1.26
N LYS A 183 -1.67 13.63 2.18
CA LYS A 183 -2.90 14.34 1.87
C LYS A 183 -3.06 15.54 2.80
N SER A 184 -2.99 16.74 2.24
CA SER A 184 -3.25 17.99 2.94
C SER A 184 -4.33 18.80 2.23
N ASP A 185 -5.20 19.45 2.98
CA ASP A 185 -6.35 20.19 2.41
C ASP A 185 -7.18 19.33 1.42
N ALA A 186 -7.30 18.02 1.70
CA ALA A 186 -7.91 16.97 0.86
C ALA A 186 -7.27 16.78 -0.53
N ILE A 187 -6.07 17.30 -0.77
CA ILE A 187 -5.31 17.10 -2.01
C ILE A 187 -4.20 16.08 -1.75
N PRO A 188 -4.19 14.94 -2.46
CA PRO A 188 -3.10 13.98 -2.38
C PRO A 188 -1.87 14.51 -3.11
N LYS A 189 -0.70 14.20 -2.57
CA LYS A 189 0.62 14.55 -3.10
C LYS A 189 1.55 13.36 -2.97
N LEU A 190 2.57 13.31 -3.81
CA LEU A 190 3.63 12.32 -3.74
C LEU A 190 4.94 12.98 -3.38
N PHE A 191 5.70 12.35 -2.52
CA PHE A 191 7.02 12.78 -2.11
C PHE A 191 8.04 11.67 -2.33
N VAL A 192 9.23 12.06 -2.75
CA VAL A 192 10.41 11.22 -2.77
C VAL A 192 11.43 11.78 -1.80
N ARG A 193 11.99 10.92 -0.93
CA ARG A 193 13.03 11.28 0.03
C ARG A 193 14.20 10.32 -0.10
N ASN A 194 15.38 10.86 -0.23
CA ASN A 194 16.60 10.07 -0.14
C ASN A 194 16.84 9.67 1.32
N ILE A 195 16.98 8.36 1.58
CA ILE A 195 17.08 7.77 2.92
C ILE A 195 18.37 8.20 3.64
N GLN A 196 19.45 8.36 2.88
CA GLN A 196 20.77 8.66 3.43
C GLN A 196 20.94 10.16 3.73
N THR A 197 20.57 11.02 2.76
CA THR A 197 20.77 12.46 2.87
C THR A 197 19.60 13.20 3.48
N ASN A 198 18.45 12.56 3.64
CA ASN A 198 17.19 13.14 4.06
C ASN A 198 16.64 14.26 3.14
N LYS A 199 17.23 14.46 1.96
CA LYS A 199 16.66 15.38 0.96
C LYS A 199 15.33 14.87 0.48
N GLU A 200 14.34 15.75 0.46
CA GLU A 200 12.96 15.43 0.11
C GLU A 200 12.42 16.42 -0.89
N GLU A 201 11.62 15.92 -1.85
CA GLU A 201 10.91 16.75 -2.81
C GLU A 201 9.55 16.18 -3.19
N GLU A 202 8.64 17.05 -3.63
CA GLU A 202 7.34 16.68 -4.16
C GLU A 202 7.48 16.24 -5.63
N ILE A 203 6.89 15.10 -5.99
CA ILE A 203 6.77 14.64 -7.37
C ILE A 203 5.57 15.35 -8.02
N LYS A 204 5.85 16.28 -8.94
CA LYS A 204 4.82 17.03 -9.67
C LYS A 204 4.66 16.50 -11.09
N ILE A 205 3.51 15.93 -11.37
CA ILE A 205 3.19 15.36 -12.69
C ILE A 205 2.50 16.38 -13.59
N SER A 206 1.71 17.28 -13.04
CA SER A 206 0.95 18.29 -13.77
C SER A 206 0.98 19.62 -13.04
N ASP A 207 0.79 20.71 -13.78
CA ASP A 207 0.60 22.06 -13.22
C ASP A 207 -0.85 22.29 -12.76
N GLU A 208 -1.76 21.36 -13.04
CA GLU A 208 -3.12 21.44 -12.51
C GLU A 208 -3.07 21.34 -10.98
N SER A 209 -3.71 22.32 -10.32
CA SER A 209 -3.67 22.46 -8.86
C SER A 209 -4.42 21.36 -8.11
N ILE A 210 -5.27 20.59 -8.81
CA ILE A 210 -6.15 19.58 -8.23
C ILE A 210 -6.10 18.35 -9.11
N GLY A 211 -5.25 17.40 -8.75
CA GLY A 211 -5.17 16.10 -9.38
C GLY A 211 -4.95 15.03 -8.33
N VAL A 212 -5.14 13.78 -8.71
CA VAL A 212 -4.93 12.61 -7.85
C VAL A 212 -3.73 11.84 -8.40
N PRO A 213 -2.52 12.07 -7.88
CA PRO A 213 -1.37 11.25 -8.22
C PRO A 213 -1.43 9.92 -7.46
N GLY A 214 -0.99 8.86 -8.11
CA GLY A 214 -0.79 7.55 -7.49
C GLY A 214 0.49 6.93 -8.01
N VAL A 215 1.30 6.35 -7.14
CA VAL A 215 2.49 5.58 -7.54
C VAL A 215 2.12 4.10 -7.61
N SER A 216 2.61 3.43 -8.63
CA SER A 216 2.64 1.99 -8.71
C SER A 216 4.04 1.56 -9.10
N LEU A 217 4.75 0.92 -8.18
CA LEU A 217 5.94 0.17 -8.52
C LEU A 217 5.46 -1.15 -9.14
N MET A 218 5.43 -1.21 -10.46
CA MET A 218 4.89 -2.36 -11.19
C MET A 218 5.78 -3.59 -11.13
N GLN A 219 7.00 -3.46 -10.65
CA GLN A 219 7.98 -4.53 -10.51
C GLN A 219 8.67 -4.39 -9.16
N ARG A 220 9.06 -5.52 -8.58
CA ARG A 220 9.95 -5.54 -7.41
C ARG A 220 11.40 -5.21 -7.78
N ASP A 221 11.63 -4.67 -8.97
CA ASP A 221 12.93 -4.12 -9.34
C ASP A 221 13.10 -2.76 -8.67
N THR A 222 13.78 -2.77 -7.55
CA THR A 222 14.08 -1.59 -6.75
C THR A 222 15.36 -0.87 -7.20
N ASN A 223 16.10 -1.43 -8.18
CA ASN A 223 17.35 -0.86 -8.70
C ASN A 223 17.12 0.10 -9.88
N THR A 224 15.97 0.70 -9.96
CA THR A 224 15.61 1.67 -11.00
C THR A 224 15.36 3.04 -10.40
N THR A 225 15.55 4.10 -11.18
CA THR A 225 15.14 5.47 -10.83
C THR A 225 13.80 5.84 -11.47
N THR A 226 13.28 4.96 -12.33
CA THR A 226 12.03 5.20 -13.06
C THR A 226 10.86 4.54 -12.37
N ILE A 227 9.84 5.33 -12.07
CA ILE A 227 8.58 4.89 -11.48
C ILE A 227 7.42 5.12 -12.45
N ARG A 228 6.33 4.39 -12.27
CA ARG A 228 5.07 4.70 -12.94
C ARG A 228 4.18 5.51 -12.01
N VAL A 229 3.74 6.66 -12.52
CA VAL A 229 2.85 7.55 -11.78
C VAL A 229 1.55 7.68 -12.56
N GLY A 230 0.46 7.23 -11.95
CA GLY A 230 -0.89 7.55 -12.37
C GLY A 230 -1.22 8.99 -12.00
N TRP A 231 -1.97 9.68 -12.85
CA TRP A 231 -2.47 11.02 -12.54
C TRP A 231 -3.80 11.26 -13.26
N GLU A 232 -4.75 11.84 -12.55
CA GLU A 232 -6.04 12.27 -13.10
C GLU A 232 -6.56 13.50 -12.39
N SER A 233 -7.47 14.24 -13.04
CA SER A 233 -8.19 15.34 -12.44
C SER A 233 -9.68 15.31 -12.82
N MET A 234 -10.45 16.26 -12.32
CA MET A 234 -11.85 16.40 -12.73
C MET A 234 -12.02 16.70 -14.22
N ALA A 235 -11.02 17.31 -14.87
CA ALA A 235 -11.04 17.65 -16.29
C ALA A 235 -10.17 16.72 -17.13
N THR A 236 -9.13 16.12 -16.57
CA THR A 236 -8.16 15.31 -17.33
C THR A 236 -8.38 13.84 -17.05
N PRO A 237 -8.62 13.01 -18.08
CA PRO A 237 -8.73 11.56 -17.97
C PRO A 237 -7.49 10.94 -17.34
N GLY A 238 -7.65 9.75 -16.77
CA GLY A 238 -6.55 9.01 -16.15
C GLY A 238 -5.39 8.81 -17.13
N ARG A 239 -4.20 9.23 -16.71
CA ARG A 239 -2.93 9.13 -17.43
C ARG A 239 -1.93 8.32 -16.61
N VAL A 240 -1.06 7.59 -17.29
CA VAL A 240 0.07 6.88 -16.68
C VAL A 240 1.35 7.44 -17.30
N TYR A 241 2.25 7.86 -16.43
CA TYR A 241 3.56 8.38 -16.82
C TYR A 241 4.67 7.45 -16.31
N GLU A 242 5.71 7.27 -17.11
CA GLU A 242 7.03 6.92 -16.60
C GLU A 242 7.72 8.21 -16.16
N TYR A 243 8.19 8.23 -14.92
CA TYR A 243 8.82 9.40 -14.31
C TYR A 243 10.16 8.98 -13.68
N ASP A 244 11.23 9.62 -14.11
CA ASP A 244 12.55 9.44 -13.50
C ASP A 244 12.73 10.39 -12.32
N ILE A 245 12.97 9.83 -11.12
CA ILE A 245 13.05 10.61 -9.87
C ILE A 245 14.31 11.48 -9.78
N LEU A 246 15.35 11.19 -10.57
CA LEU A 246 16.60 11.95 -10.58
C LEU A 246 16.58 13.06 -11.63
N THR A 247 16.25 12.72 -12.87
CA THR A 247 16.23 13.70 -13.97
C THR A 247 14.94 14.50 -14.03
N LYS A 248 13.86 14.00 -13.38
CA LYS A 248 12.49 14.57 -13.40
C LYS A 248 11.83 14.52 -14.78
N GLU A 249 12.43 13.79 -15.70
CA GLU A 249 11.82 13.54 -16.99
C GLU A 249 10.57 12.69 -16.85
N LYS A 250 9.53 13.05 -17.59
CA LYS A 250 8.27 12.32 -17.62
C LYS A 250 7.87 11.98 -19.04
N LYS A 251 7.42 10.75 -19.24
CA LYS A 251 6.93 10.24 -20.52
C LYS A 251 5.51 9.71 -20.33
N LEU A 252 4.55 10.23 -21.09
CA LEU A 252 3.19 9.67 -21.12
C LEU A 252 3.23 8.29 -21.76
N VAL A 253 2.76 7.27 -21.02
CA VAL A 253 2.72 5.86 -21.48
C VAL A 253 1.32 5.47 -21.90
N LYS A 254 0.32 5.96 -21.16
CA LYS A 254 -1.08 5.63 -21.41
C LYS A 254 -1.98 6.78 -21.00
N GLU A 255 -3.05 7.00 -21.77
CA GLU A 255 -4.17 7.87 -21.44
C GLU A 255 -5.48 7.09 -21.61
N THR A 256 -6.43 7.32 -20.71
CA THR A 256 -7.76 6.72 -20.80
C THR A 256 -8.50 7.36 -21.99
N GLU A 257 -8.90 6.54 -22.94
CA GLU A 257 -9.69 6.99 -24.10
C GLU A 257 -11.12 7.33 -23.67
N ILE A 258 -11.63 8.43 -24.18
CA ILE A 258 -13.03 8.84 -24.06
C ILE A 258 -13.67 8.72 -25.44
N PRO A 259 -14.43 7.64 -25.75
CA PRO A 259 -14.95 7.36 -27.08
C PRO A 259 -15.85 8.45 -27.66
N SER A 260 -16.57 9.19 -26.81
CA SER A 260 -17.41 10.34 -27.23
C SER A 260 -16.63 11.60 -27.55
N GLY A 261 -15.31 11.57 -27.37
CA GLY A 261 -14.44 12.74 -27.46
C GLY A 261 -14.46 13.57 -26.17
N HIS A 262 -13.29 14.05 -25.80
CA HIS A 262 -13.12 14.93 -24.63
C HIS A 262 -11.93 15.87 -24.88
N ASN A 263 -12.09 17.12 -24.48
CA ASN A 263 -10.99 18.09 -24.49
C ASN A 263 -10.90 18.78 -23.13
N PRO A 264 -9.92 18.42 -22.29
CA PRO A 264 -9.74 19.00 -20.97
C PRO A 264 -9.52 20.52 -20.99
N ASP A 265 -8.96 21.06 -22.09
CA ASP A 265 -8.71 22.50 -22.26
C ASP A 265 -9.98 23.36 -22.28
N LYS A 266 -11.14 22.75 -22.46
CA LYS A 266 -12.43 23.46 -22.39
C LYS A 266 -12.87 23.77 -20.96
N TYR A 267 -12.23 23.15 -19.97
CA TYR A 267 -12.66 23.21 -18.56
C TYR A 267 -11.66 24.00 -17.71
N VAL A 268 -12.14 24.51 -16.62
CA VAL A 268 -11.35 25.05 -15.49
C VAL A 268 -11.68 24.24 -14.27
N VAL A 269 -10.66 23.75 -13.60
CA VAL A 269 -10.77 23.10 -12.29
C VAL A 269 -10.27 24.09 -11.24
N GLU A 270 -11.13 24.42 -10.30
CA GLU A 270 -10.88 25.45 -9.28
C GLU A 270 -11.05 24.87 -7.89
N ARG A 271 -10.31 25.45 -6.94
CA ARG A 271 -10.46 25.14 -5.52
C ARG A 271 -10.88 26.40 -4.78
N ILE A 272 -12.03 26.33 -4.14
CA ILE A 272 -12.53 27.38 -3.28
C ILE A 272 -12.69 26.86 -1.86
N LYS A 273 -12.86 27.77 -0.91
CA LYS A 273 -13.18 27.41 0.48
C LYS A 273 -14.49 28.07 0.87
N ALA A 274 -15.42 27.29 1.39
CA ALA A 274 -16.67 27.77 1.93
C ALA A 274 -16.68 27.64 3.46
N ARG A 275 -17.28 28.61 4.13
CA ARG A 275 -17.41 28.56 5.58
C ARG A 275 -18.59 27.66 5.95
N SER A 276 -18.35 26.66 6.78
CA SER A 276 -19.37 25.79 7.37
C SER A 276 -20.09 26.51 8.54
N HIS A 277 -21.21 25.93 8.97
CA HIS A 277 -22.01 26.47 10.12
C HIS A 277 -21.22 26.48 11.44
N ASP A 278 -20.23 25.60 11.60
CA ASP A 278 -19.31 25.54 12.75
C ASP A 278 -18.11 26.51 12.62
N GLY A 279 -18.08 27.32 11.56
CA GLY A 279 -17.02 28.29 11.27
C GLY A 279 -15.80 27.73 10.56
N ARG A 280 -15.70 26.43 10.33
CA ARG A 280 -14.58 25.83 9.61
C ARG A 280 -14.64 26.14 8.12
N MET A 281 -13.48 26.28 7.52
CA MET A 281 -13.34 26.46 6.08
C MET A 281 -13.27 25.09 5.41
N VAL A 282 -14.32 24.75 4.66
CA VAL A 282 -14.42 23.48 3.91
C VAL A 282 -13.88 23.69 2.50
N PRO A 283 -12.89 22.90 2.05
CA PRO A 283 -12.39 22.99 0.69
C PRO A 283 -13.38 22.35 -0.28
N ILE A 284 -13.66 23.04 -1.38
CA ILE A 284 -14.56 22.58 -2.44
C ILE A 284 -13.78 22.59 -3.75
N SER A 285 -13.73 21.43 -4.43
CA SER A 285 -13.23 21.34 -5.79
C SER A 285 -14.41 21.44 -6.75
N LEU A 286 -14.28 22.26 -7.77
CA LEU A 286 -15.31 22.46 -8.78
C LEU A 286 -14.71 22.47 -10.18
N ILE A 287 -15.52 22.05 -11.14
CA ILE A 287 -15.21 22.10 -12.57
C ILE A 287 -16.27 22.90 -13.29
N ARG A 288 -15.85 23.71 -14.25
CA ARG A 288 -16.75 24.46 -15.13
C ARG A 288 -16.15 24.61 -16.54
N LEU A 289 -16.99 24.89 -17.51
CA LEU A 289 -16.50 25.32 -18.81
C LEU A 289 -15.83 26.70 -18.69
N LYS A 290 -14.71 26.90 -19.40
CA LYS A 290 -13.97 28.18 -19.40
C LYS A 290 -14.87 29.38 -19.71
N ASN A 291 -15.82 29.18 -20.62
CA ASN A 291 -16.69 30.26 -21.12
C ASN A 291 -18.04 30.33 -20.40
N SER A 292 -18.26 29.57 -19.31
CA SER A 292 -19.51 29.65 -18.54
C SER A 292 -19.59 30.99 -17.81
N LYS A 293 -20.77 31.59 -17.86
CA LYS A 293 -21.06 32.83 -17.10
C LYS A 293 -21.15 32.48 -15.60
N GLN A 294 -20.53 33.30 -14.78
CA GLN A 294 -20.60 33.17 -13.31
C GLN A 294 -21.66 34.11 -12.76
N ASP A 295 -22.91 33.95 -13.19
CA ASP A 295 -24.05 34.81 -12.86
C ASP A 295 -25.02 34.22 -11.82
N GLY A 296 -24.65 33.07 -11.23
CA GLY A 296 -25.50 32.34 -10.27
C GLY A 296 -26.73 31.70 -10.87
N LYS A 297 -26.83 31.63 -12.18
CA LYS A 297 -27.93 30.98 -12.93
C LYS A 297 -27.38 29.73 -13.60
N CYS A 298 -27.42 28.60 -12.91
CA CYS A 298 -27.05 27.28 -13.41
C CYS A 298 -28.29 26.47 -13.71
#